data_05cbe576cb2d172284cd12e9d79ab9f8
#
_entry.id   05cbe576cb2d172284cd12e9d79ab9f8
#
_cell.length_a   1.000
_cell.length_b   1.000
_cell.length_c   1.000
_cell.angle_alpha   90.00
_cell.angle_beta   90.00
_cell.angle_gamma   90.00
#
_symmetry.space_group_name_H-M   'P 1'
#
loop_
_entity.id
_entity.type
_entity.pdbx_description
1 polymer ?
#
loop_
_entity_poly.entity_id
_entity_poly.type
_entity_poly.pdbx_seq_one_letter_code
_entity_poly.pdbx_strand_id
1 'polypeptide(L)'
;MLIKKDCIEGLKELKSDSVDCIVTSPPYNKKGLLGKVNKGNQIWSKFNIDYNTYGDDMPEEEYQAWMISFLNECYRVIKPTGSIFFNHKPRRHKNRCYLPTDFISQSDVELYQLIIWDRRNSPNIRNDVLVPCTEHIYWLCKNKPKVFRDSVDPNYRSEVWVINPERQKQHPAPFPSQLVRNCIQLTTQEGDLVLDPFMGSGTTAAMAKELNRKWMGFEIDDNYSKIVEERLSNAPYI
;
A
#
# COMPACT_ATOMS: atom_id res chain seq x y z
N MET A 1 16.83 -2.30 0.35
CA MET A 1 17.44 -1.72 -0.86
C MET A 1 16.34 -1.11 -1.72
N LEU A 2 16.49 0.15 -2.14
CA LEU A 2 15.61 0.80 -3.11
C LEU A 2 16.11 0.50 -4.53
N ILE A 3 15.17 0.15 -5.43
CA ILE A 3 15.48 -0.12 -6.84
C ILE A 3 14.56 0.77 -7.69
N LYS A 4 15.15 1.59 -8.55
CA LYS A 4 14.40 2.43 -9.49
C LYS A 4 13.91 1.58 -10.65
N LYS A 5 12.66 1.12 -10.56
CA LYS A 5 12.06 0.22 -11.55
C LYS A 5 10.53 0.20 -11.44
N ASP A 6 9.87 -0.17 -12.52
CA ASP A 6 8.46 -0.54 -12.50
C ASP A 6 8.22 -1.71 -11.53
N CYS A 7 7.09 -1.70 -10.82
CA CYS A 7 6.78 -2.69 -9.80
C CYS A 7 6.69 -4.11 -10.36
N ILE A 8 6.03 -4.31 -11.52
CA ILE A 8 5.88 -5.64 -12.14
C ILE A 8 7.21 -6.12 -12.71
N GLU A 9 7.96 -5.25 -13.37
CA GLU A 9 9.30 -5.58 -13.87
C GLU A 9 10.25 -5.95 -12.72
N GLY A 10 10.20 -5.18 -11.64
CA GLY A 10 10.99 -5.46 -10.45
C GLY A 10 10.60 -6.78 -9.78
N LEU A 11 9.32 -7.05 -9.64
CA LEU A 11 8.82 -8.32 -9.09
C LEU A 11 9.29 -9.52 -9.93
N LYS A 12 9.22 -9.45 -11.26
CA LYS A 12 9.64 -10.52 -12.17
C LYS A 12 11.11 -10.94 -12.01
N GLU A 13 11.98 -10.04 -11.55
CA GLU A 13 13.39 -10.34 -11.29
C GLU A 13 13.63 -11.05 -9.95
N LEU A 14 12.66 -11.03 -9.06
CA LEU A 14 12.75 -11.71 -7.77
C LEU A 14 12.50 -13.22 -7.94
N LYS A 15 13.18 -14.00 -7.11
CA LYS A 15 12.95 -15.44 -7.03
C LYS A 15 11.58 -15.71 -6.41
N SER A 16 10.89 -16.75 -6.87
CA SER A 16 9.69 -17.26 -6.21
C SER A 16 9.99 -17.61 -4.75
N ASP A 17 8.99 -17.45 -3.88
CA ASP A 17 9.07 -17.82 -2.47
C ASP A 17 10.25 -17.19 -1.70
N SER A 18 10.60 -15.93 -2.03
CA SER A 18 11.77 -15.24 -1.46
C SER A 18 11.43 -14.14 -0.46
N VAL A 19 10.20 -13.62 -0.46
CA VAL A 19 9.75 -12.49 0.35
C VAL A 19 8.90 -12.98 1.53
N ASP A 20 9.14 -12.45 2.73
CA ASP A 20 8.39 -12.83 3.94
C ASP A 20 7.10 -12.02 4.10
N CYS A 21 7.15 -10.73 3.78
CA CYS A 21 6.01 -9.83 3.91
C CYS A 21 6.03 -8.77 2.81
N ILE A 22 4.87 -8.49 2.23
CA ILE A 22 4.64 -7.34 1.35
C ILE A 22 3.68 -6.39 2.06
N VAL A 23 4.06 -5.11 2.19
CA VAL A 23 3.18 -4.06 2.70
C VAL A 23 3.15 -2.95 1.68
N THR A 24 1.98 -2.69 1.08
CA THR A 24 1.94 -1.82 -0.09
C THR A 24 0.60 -1.12 -0.30
N SER A 25 0.63 0.03 -0.99
CA SER A 25 -0.54 0.79 -1.43
C SER A 25 -0.33 1.28 -2.86
N PRO A 26 -0.90 0.61 -3.84
CA PRO A 26 -0.77 0.99 -5.25
C PRO A 26 -1.50 2.31 -5.54
N PRO A 27 -1.30 2.92 -6.72
CA PRO A 27 -2.16 3.97 -7.23
C PRO A 27 -3.61 3.49 -7.34
N TYR A 28 -4.58 4.34 -6.95
CA TYR A 28 -5.99 3.92 -6.84
C TYR A 28 -6.83 4.21 -8.10
N ASN A 29 -6.22 4.59 -9.20
CA ASN A 29 -6.90 4.94 -10.47
C ASN A 29 -8.05 5.96 -10.30
N LYS A 30 -7.80 7.00 -9.52
CA LYS A 30 -8.84 7.98 -9.17
C LYS A 30 -9.17 8.91 -10.33
N LYS A 31 -8.20 9.30 -11.16
CA LYS A 31 -8.41 10.20 -12.29
C LYS A 31 -9.18 9.51 -13.41
N GLY A 32 -8.91 8.24 -13.67
CA GLY A 32 -9.63 7.46 -14.68
C GLY A 32 -11.14 7.33 -14.41
N LEU A 33 -11.52 7.34 -13.13
CA LEU A 33 -12.92 7.31 -12.74
C LEU A 33 -13.59 8.69 -12.71
N LEU A 34 -12.85 9.76 -12.44
CA LEU A 34 -13.42 11.10 -12.20
C LEU A 34 -13.59 11.95 -13.46
N GLY A 35 -13.02 11.55 -14.60
CA GLY A 35 -12.95 12.39 -15.78
C GLY A 35 -12.12 13.66 -15.49
N LYS A 36 -12.10 14.64 -16.39
CA LYS A 36 -11.41 15.92 -16.17
C LYS A 36 -11.90 16.59 -14.89
N VAL A 37 -11.09 16.55 -13.83
CA VAL A 37 -11.40 17.19 -12.55
C VAL A 37 -11.60 18.67 -12.79
N ASN A 38 -12.79 19.18 -12.49
CA ASN A 38 -13.06 20.62 -12.49
C ASN A 38 -12.03 21.33 -11.58
N LYS A 39 -11.45 22.43 -12.08
CA LYS A 39 -10.40 23.23 -11.46
C LYS A 39 -10.71 23.81 -10.05
N GLY A 40 -11.80 23.39 -9.39
CA GLY A 40 -12.26 23.95 -8.11
C GLY A 40 -11.67 23.30 -6.85
N ASN A 41 -11.02 22.16 -6.90
CA ASN A 41 -10.43 21.52 -5.71
C ASN A 41 -8.92 21.79 -5.63
N GLN A 42 -8.56 23.05 -5.35
CA GLN A 42 -7.18 23.56 -5.29
C GLN A 42 -6.30 22.95 -4.19
N ILE A 43 -6.84 22.12 -3.28
CA ILE A 43 -6.05 21.55 -2.19
C ILE A 43 -5.04 20.51 -2.71
N TRP A 44 -5.38 19.76 -3.74
CA TRP A 44 -4.51 18.75 -4.35
C TRP A 44 -3.57 19.31 -5.41
N SER A 45 -3.91 20.45 -6.04
CA SER A 45 -3.05 21.12 -7.02
C SER A 45 -1.85 21.86 -6.40
N LYS A 46 -1.87 22.10 -5.07
CA LYS A 46 -0.72 22.70 -4.36
C LYS A 46 0.42 21.70 -4.12
N PHE A 47 0.12 20.42 -4.14
CA PHE A 47 1.14 19.38 -4.15
C PHE A 47 1.27 18.95 -5.60
N ASN A 48 2.16 19.56 -6.35
CA ASN A 48 2.50 19.26 -7.74
C ASN A 48 3.15 17.86 -7.87
N ILE A 49 2.54 16.88 -7.23
CA ILE A 49 2.90 15.48 -7.34
C ILE A 49 2.06 14.95 -8.50
N ASP A 50 2.53 15.25 -9.67
CA ASP A 50 2.14 14.57 -10.87
C ASP A 50 2.76 13.17 -10.76
N TYR A 51 1.94 12.14 -10.59
CA TYR A 51 2.36 10.77 -10.83
C TYR A 51 2.59 10.60 -12.35
N ASN A 52 3.48 11.45 -12.91
CA ASN A 52 3.71 11.58 -14.34
C ASN A 52 4.15 10.30 -15.03
N THR A 53 4.48 9.28 -14.26
CA THR A 53 4.98 7.98 -14.74
C THR A 53 3.96 6.86 -14.66
N TYR A 54 2.92 6.99 -13.81
CA TYR A 54 1.78 6.07 -13.78
C TYR A 54 0.49 6.86 -13.96
N GLY A 55 -0.18 6.66 -15.09
CA GLY A 55 -1.49 7.25 -15.32
C GLY A 55 -2.47 6.73 -14.26
N ASP A 56 -2.83 7.61 -13.29
CA ASP A 56 -3.92 7.37 -12.34
C ASP A 56 -5.29 7.53 -13.05
N ASP A 57 -5.30 7.30 -14.37
CA ASP A 57 -6.39 7.53 -15.32
C ASP A 57 -6.58 6.40 -16.34
N MET A 58 -6.16 5.18 -16.01
CA MET A 58 -6.38 4.00 -16.84
C MET A 58 -7.88 3.71 -17.02
N PRO A 59 -8.32 3.20 -18.18
CA PRO A 59 -9.62 2.55 -18.30
C PRO A 59 -9.79 1.47 -17.21
N GLU A 60 -10.98 1.37 -16.64
CA GLU A 60 -11.17 0.50 -15.45
C GLU A 60 -10.83 -0.97 -15.71
N GLU A 61 -11.13 -1.48 -16.89
CA GLU A 61 -10.82 -2.87 -17.27
C GLU A 61 -9.30 -3.10 -17.35
N GLU A 62 -8.57 -2.14 -17.90
CA GLU A 62 -7.09 -2.18 -17.96
C GLU A 62 -6.49 -2.10 -16.56
N TYR A 63 -7.03 -1.24 -15.69
CA TYR A 63 -6.59 -1.13 -14.31
C TYR A 63 -6.79 -2.45 -13.55
N GLN A 64 -7.95 -3.10 -13.71
CA GLN A 64 -8.21 -4.39 -13.05
C GLN A 64 -7.26 -5.48 -13.58
N ALA A 65 -7.04 -5.55 -14.89
CA ALA A 65 -6.10 -6.50 -15.49
C ALA A 65 -4.66 -6.28 -14.98
N TRP A 66 -4.24 -5.01 -14.85
CA TRP A 66 -2.95 -4.64 -14.29
C TRP A 66 -2.83 -5.06 -12.82
N MET A 67 -3.87 -4.82 -11.99
CA MET A 67 -3.89 -5.24 -10.58
C MET A 67 -3.85 -6.76 -10.42
N ILE A 68 -4.56 -7.51 -11.27
CA ILE A 68 -4.49 -8.98 -11.29
C ILE A 68 -3.06 -9.43 -11.58
N SER A 69 -2.43 -8.90 -12.63
CA SER A 69 -1.04 -9.21 -12.97
C SER A 69 -0.07 -8.88 -11.84
N PHE A 70 -0.26 -7.73 -11.18
CA PHE A 70 0.53 -7.31 -10.04
C PHE A 70 0.37 -8.27 -8.86
N LEU A 71 -0.86 -8.63 -8.50
CA LEU A 71 -1.13 -9.54 -7.37
C LEU A 71 -0.60 -10.95 -7.63
N ASN A 72 -0.66 -11.43 -8.89
CA ASN A 72 -0.09 -12.74 -9.26
C ASN A 72 1.43 -12.75 -9.14
N GLU A 73 2.13 -11.66 -9.48
CA GLU A 73 3.56 -11.55 -9.22
C GLU A 73 3.87 -11.46 -7.71
N CYS A 74 3.06 -10.73 -6.93
CA CYS A 74 3.16 -10.75 -5.47
C CYS A 74 2.97 -12.18 -4.91
N TYR A 75 1.97 -12.92 -5.41
CA TYR A 75 1.75 -14.32 -5.06
C TYR A 75 2.96 -15.19 -5.39
N ARG A 76 3.56 -15.01 -6.56
CA ARG A 76 4.74 -15.78 -6.97
C ARG A 76 5.92 -15.56 -6.03
N VAL A 77 6.21 -14.31 -5.65
CA VAL A 77 7.41 -13.98 -4.86
C VAL A 77 7.23 -14.17 -3.35
N ILE A 78 5.98 -14.12 -2.84
CA ILE A 78 5.74 -14.32 -1.41
C ILE A 78 6.01 -15.78 -1.02
N LYS A 79 6.63 -15.99 0.13
CA LYS A 79 6.83 -17.34 0.70
C LYS A 79 5.49 -18.02 1.00
N PRO A 80 5.42 -19.37 1.03
CA PRO A 80 4.18 -20.08 1.34
C PRO A 80 3.53 -19.68 2.66
N THR A 81 4.30 -19.24 3.65
CA THR A 81 3.82 -18.75 4.96
C THR A 81 3.91 -17.24 5.11
N GLY A 82 4.21 -16.54 4.03
CA GLY A 82 4.30 -15.08 4.00
C GLY A 82 2.94 -14.39 3.92
N SER A 83 2.96 -13.07 4.00
CA SER A 83 1.77 -12.23 4.03
C SER A 83 1.88 -11.05 3.09
N ILE A 84 0.76 -10.67 2.47
CA ILE A 84 0.65 -9.46 1.65
C ILE A 84 -0.41 -8.57 2.31
N PHE A 85 -0.03 -7.39 2.78
CA PHE A 85 -0.94 -6.35 3.25
C PHE A 85 -1.13 -5.34 2.13
N PHE A 86 -2.23 -5.46 1.45
CA PHE A 86 -2.59 -4.65 0.30
C PHE A 86 -3.61 -3.60 0.71
N ASN A 87 -3.17 -2.35 0.88
CA ASN A 87 -4.07 -1.26 1.22
C ASN A 87 -4.72 -0.68 -0.02
N HIS A 88 -6.02 -0.66 -0.01
CA HIS A 88 -6.81 -0.06 -1.06
C HIS A 88 -8.18 0.35 -0.52
N LYS A 89 -8.88 1.23 -1.22
CA LYS A 89 -10.22 1.63 -0.86
C LYS A 89 -11.21 1.42 -1.99
N PRO A 90 -12.51 1.26 -1.67
CA PRO A 90 -13.56 1.32 -2.66
C PRO A 90 -13.47 2.64 -3.44
N ARG A 91 -13.70 2.56 -4.74
CA ARG A 91 -13.73 3.71 -5.65
C ARG A 91 -15.14 3.88 -6.17
N ARG A 92 -15.64 5.09 -6.19
CA ARG A 92 -16.97 5.39 -6.69
C ARG A 92 -16.90 6.24 -7.95
N HIS A 93 -17.60 5.78 -9.00
CA HIS A 93 -17.77 6.54 -10.22
C HIS A 93 -19.23 6.46 -10.66
N LYS A 94 -19.85 7.60 -10.91
CA LYS A 94 -21.28 7.70 -11.21
C LYS A 94 -22.11 6.97 -10.13
N ASN A 95 -22.91 5.99 -10.50
CA ASN A 95 -23.78 5.22 -9.61
C ASN A 95 -23.19 3.87 -9.19
N ARG A 96 -21.91 3.60 -9.50
CA ARG A 96 -21.25 2.32 -9.21
C ARG A 96 -20.11 2.50 -8.21
N CYS A 97 -20.03 1.54 -7.29
CA CYS A 97 -18.86 1.35 -6.42
C CYS A 97 -18.03 0.19 -6.97
N TYR A 98 -16.73 0.45 -7.20
CA TYR A 98 -15.76 -0.54 -7.63
C TYR A 98 -14.96 -0.99 -6.41
N LEU A 99 -15.03 -2.28 -6.10
CA LEU A 99 -14.39 -2.86 -4.94
C LEU A 99 -13.05 -3.50 -5.34
N PRO A 100 -12.00 -3.38 -4.54
CA PRO A 100 -10.76 -4.12 -4.78
C PRO A 100 -10.96 -5.64 -4.84
N THR A 101 -11.98 -6.16 -4.19
CA THR A 101 -12.35 -7.58 -4.26
C THR A 101 -12.67 -8.04 -5.68
N ASP A 102 -13.07 -7.13 -6.59
CA ASP A 102 -13.41 -7.46 -7.97
C ASP A 102 -12.19 -8.01 -8.74
N PHE A 103 -10.98 -7.52 -8.46
CA PHE A 103 -9.75 -8.02 -9.06
C PHE A 103 -8.98 -8.98 -8.14
N ILE A 104 -9.11 -8.86 -6.81
CA ILE A 104 -8.50 -9.82 -5.87
C ILE A 104 -9.05 -11.22 -6.11
N SER A 105 -10.37 -11.38 -6.29
CA SER A 105 -10.99 -12.68 -6.52
C SER A 105 -10.66 -13.32 -7.88
N GLN A 106 -10.03 -12.58 -8.79
CA GLN A 106 -9.60 -13.06 -10.10
C GLN A 106 -8.07 -13.32 -10.15
N SER A 107 -7.36 -13.06 -9.06
CA SER A 107 -5.92 -13.31 -8.92
C SER A 107 -5.64 -14.60 -8.15
N ASP A 108 -4.37 -15.01 -8.12
CA ASP A 108 -3.95 -16.26 -7.47
C ASP A 108 -3.88 -16.15 -5.93
N VAL A 109 -4.02 -14.94 -5.37
CA VAL A 109 -3.92 -14.71 -3.92
C VAL A 109 -5.20 -15.10 -3.18
N GLU A 110 -5.05 -15.62 -1.96
CA GLU A 110 -6.18 -15.89 -1.06
C GLU A 110 -6.38 -14.72 -0.09
N LEU A 111 -7.62 -14.27 0.07
CA LEU A 111 -7.98 -13.29 1.10
C LEU A 111 -8.05 -14.00 2.46
N TYR A 112 -7.06 -13.77 3.31
CA TYR A 112 -7.00 -14.35 4.64
C TYR A 112 -7.87 -13.59 5.65
N GLN A 113 -7.76 -12.24 5.65
CA GLN A 113 -8.57 -11.38 6.52
C GLN A 113 -8.70 -9.98 5.91
N LEU A 114 -9.82 -9.32 6.16
CA LEU A 114 -10.02 -7.91 5.89
C LEU A 114 -9.78 -7.11 7.18
N ILE A 115 -8.87 -6.13 7.12
CA ILE A 115 -8.59 -5.20 8.20
C ILE A 115 -9.11 -3.83 7.79
N ILE A 116 -9.83 -3.17 8.69
CA ILE A 116 -10.40 -1.85 8.46
C ILE A 116 -9.50 -0.81 9.14
N TRP A 117 -8.91 0.07 8.34
CA TRP A 117 -8.26 1.25 8.88
C TRP A 117 -9.30 2.37 9.02
N ASP A 118 -9.70 2.65 10.26
CA ASP A 118 -10.55 3.79 10.62
C ASP A 118 -9.67 5.04 10.80
N ARG A 119 -9.85 5.98 9.88
CA ARG A 119 -9.15 7.27 9.84
C ARG A 119 -9.88 8.35 10.65
N ARG A 120 -11.01 8.02 11.26
CA ARG A 120 -11.95 8.87 12.00
C ARG A 120 -12.59 9.98 11.18
N ASN A 121 -11.91 10.55 10.22
CA ASN A 121 -12.42 11.64 9.39
C ASN A 121 -11.88 11.58 7.95
N SER A 122 -12.48 12.39 7.09
CA SER A 122 -12.02 12.58 5.71
C SER A 122 -12.29 14.01 5.28
N PRO A 123 -11.39 14.64 4.52
CA PRO A 123 -11.65 15.97 3.95
C PRO A 123 -12.66 15.91 2.79
N ASN A 124 -13.01 14.73 2.30
CA ASN A 124 -13.89 14.54 1.15
C ASN A 124 -15.36 14.52 1.61
N ILE A 125 -15.88 15.67 1.97
CA ILE A 125 -17.30 15.84 2.34
C ILE A 125 -18.11 16.11 1.07
N ARG A 126 -19.13 15.29 0.82
CA ARG A 126 -20.10 15.42 -0.27
C ARG A 126 -21.50 15.23 0.30
N ASN A 127 -22.50 15.87 -0.32
CA ASN A 127 -23.88 15.80 0.15
C ASN A 127 -24.65 14.57 -0.32
N ASP A 128 -24.09 13.83 -1.29
CA ASP A 128 -24.73 12.68 -1.95
C ASP A 128 -24.22 11.32 -1.45
N VAL A 129 -23.25 11.31 -0.51
CA VAL A 129 -22.68 10.09 0.07
C VAL A 129 -22.27 10.31 1.52
N LEU A 130 -22.14 9.24 2.27
CA LEU A 130 -21.53 9.28 3.60
C LEU A 130 -20.04 9.61 3.49
N VAL A 131 -19.50 10.25 4.54
CA VAL A 131 -18.08 10.61 4.60
C VAL A 131 -17.21 9.34 4.60
N PRO A 132 -16.31 9.15 3.62
CA PRO A 132 -15.50 7.94 3.52
C PRO A 132 -14.33 8.00 4.53
N CYS A 133 -14.55 7.59 5.76
CA CYS A 133 -13.57 7.65 6.84
C CYS A 133 -12.70 6.39 6.96
N THR A 134 -12.94 5.35 6.17
CA THR A 134 -12.18 4.11 6.22
C THR A 134 -11.35 3.86 4.96
N GLU A 135 -10.26 3.11 5.12
CA GLU A 135 -9.57 2.39 4.06
C GLU A 135 -9.49 0.91 4.45
N HIS A 136 -9.24 0.03 3.49
CA HIS A 136 -9.23 -1.40 3.70
C HIS A 136 -7.84 -1.95 3.47
N ILE A 137 -7.37 -2.78 4.39
CA ILE A 137 -6.13 -3.53 4.25
C ILE A 137 -6.53 -4.99 4.01
N TYR A 138 -6.35 -5.44 2.79
CA TYR A 138 -6.58 -6.82 2.41
C TYR A 138 -5.35 -7.62 2.81
N TRP A 139 -5.48 -8.45 3.83
CA TRP A 139 -4.44 -9.39 4.21
C TRP A 139 -4.57 -10.62 3.34
N LEU A 140 -3.67 -10.74 2.38
CA LEU A 140 -3.65 -11.79 1.38
C LEU A 140 -2.50 -12.76 1.68
N CYS A 141 -2.61 -13.99 1.23
CA CYS A 141 -1.60 -15.02 1.45
C CYS A 141 -1.59 -16.07 0.32
N LYS A 142 -0.61 -16.94 0.35
CA LYS A 142 -0.51 -18.12 -0.52
C LYS A 142 -1.10 -19.36 0.17
N ASN A 143 -0.68 -19.58 1.40
CA ASN A 143 -1.19 -20.60 2.30
C ASN A 143 -1.42 -19.95 3.67
N LYS A 144 -1.57 -20.75 4.73
CA LYS A 144 -1.74 -20.24 6.10
C LYS A 144 -0.51 -19.41 6.50
N PRO A 145 -0.65 -18.09 6.75
CA PRO A 145 0.47 -17.22 7.11
C PRO A 145 0.99 -17.53 8.52
N LYS A 146 2.24 -17.15 8.77
CA LYS A 146 2.75 -17.02 10.15
C LYS A 146 2.08 -15.81 10.80
N VAL A 147 1.69 -15.95 12.07
CA VAL A 147 1.03 -14.87 12.82
C VAL A 147 1.66 -14.74 14.20
N PHE A 148 2.18 -13.56 14.49
CA PHE A 148 2.79 -13.19 15.77
C PHE A 148 1.93 -12.14 16.49
N ARG A 149 0.67 -12.49 16.79
CA ARG A 149 -0.32 -11.57 17.33
C ARG A 149 0.16 -10.82 18.58
N ASP A 150 0.92 -11.49 19.45
CA ASP A 150 1.41 -10.89 20.69
C ASP A 150 2.54 -9.88 20.50
N SER A 151 3.16 -9.85 19.32
CA SER A 151 4.11 -8.82 18.92
C SER A 151 3.48 -7.48 18.56
N VAL A 152 2.15 -7.46 18.36
CA VAL A 152 1.39 -6.25 18.02
C VAL A 152 0.82 -5.64 19.30
N ASP A 153 0.85 -4.30 19.39
CA ASP A 153 0.24 -3.55 20.48
C ASP A 153 -1.21 -4.03 20.70
N PRO A 154 -1.62 -4.30 21.97
CA PRO A 154 -2.97 -4.77 22.30
C PRO A 154 -4.10 -3.94 21.69
N ASN A 155 -3.91 -2.64 21.49
CA ASN A 155 -4.89 -1.76 20.87
C ASN A 155 -5.16 -2.06 19.40
N TYR A 156 -4.29 -2.83 18.73
CA TYR A 156 -4.38 -3.18 17.31
C TYR A 156 -4.51 -4.69 17.06
N ARG A 157 -4.96 -5.46 18.06
CA ARG A 157 -5.18 -6.92 17.93
C ARG A 157 -6.55 -7.30 17.40
N SER A 158 -7.40 -6.32 17.07
CA SER A 158 -8.70 -6.48 16.38
C SER A 158 -8.53 -6.16 14.89
N GLU A 159 -9.52 -6.49 14.08
CA GLU A 159 -9.54 -6.16 12.65
C GLU A 159 -9.88 -4.68 12.37
N VAL A 160 -10.21 -3.88 13.36
CA VAL A 160 -10.45 -2.44 13.20
C VAL A 160 -9.32 -1.67 13.86
N TRP A 161 -8.53 -0.96 13.05
CA TRP A 161 -7.41 -0.14 13.49
C TRP A 161 -7.76 1.34 13.42
N VAL A 162 -7.88 1.97 14.58
CA VAL A 162 -8.13 3.41 14.68
C VAL A 162 -6.78 4.12 14.67
N ILE A 163 -6.38 4.62 13.50
CA ILE A 163 -5.08 5.28 13.30
C ILE A 163 -5.31 6.60 12.57
N ASN A 164 -4.88 7.71 13.17
CA ASN A 164 -4.96 9.00 12.52
C ASN A 164 -4.04 9.06 11.28
N PRO A 165 -4.49 9.68 10.17
CA PRO A 165 -3.62 9.92 9.03
C PRO A 165 -2.42 10.77 9.43
N GLU A 166 -1.23 10.35 9.04
CA GLU A 166 -0.03 11.16 9.18
C GLU A 166 0.02 12.24 8.10
N ARG A 167 0.55 13.42 8.46
CA ARG A 167 0.81 14.51 7.52
C ARG A 167 2.32 14.60 7.31
N GLN A 168 2.75 14.41 6.09
CA GLN A 168 4.14 14.66 5.70
C GLN A 168 4.18 15.82 4.72
N LYS A 169 5.14 16.75 4.89
CA LYS A 169 5.28 17.93 4.01
C LYS A 169 5.56 17.54 2.55
N GLN A 170 6.17 16.38 2.35
CA GLN A 170 6.70 15.92 1.06
C GLN A 170 5.82 14.84 0.38
N HIS A 171 4.76 14.35 1.06
CA HIS A 171 3.88 13.32 0.50
C HIS A 171 2.42 13.61 0.85
N PRO A 172 1.49 13.64 -0.13
CA PRO A 172 0.09 14.05 0.09
C PRO A 172 -0.73 13.07 0.91
N ALA A 173 -0.38 11.80 0.91
CA ALA A 173 -1.11 10.74 1.59
C ALA A 173 -0.17 9.58 2.01
N PRO A 174 0.78 9.81 2.94
CA PRO A 174 1.68 8.75 3.36
C PRO A 174 0.91 7.69 4.15
N PHE A 175 1.39 6.45 4.08
CA PHE A 175 0.97 5.45 5.04
C PHE A 175 1.31 5.90 6.47
N PRO A 176 0.40 5.75 7.44
CA PRO A 176 0.77 5.92 8.82
C PRO A 176 1.83 4.89 9.23
N SER A 177 2.87 5.35 9.88
CA SER A 177 3.96 4.48 10.35
C SER A 177 3.45 3.36 11.26
N GLN A 178 2.48 3.66 12.13
CA GLN A 178 1.87 2.67 13.01
C GLN A 178 1.15 1.54 12.25
N LEU A 179 0.47 1.86 11.13
CA LEU A 179 -0.19 0.85 10.31
C LEU A 179 0.81 -0.15 9.74
N VAL A 180 1.89 0.38 9.15
CA VAL A 180 2.96 -0.45 8.55
C VAL A 180 3.67 -1.27 9.63
N ARG A 181 3.96 -0.67 10.79
CA ARG A 181 4.53 -1.34 11.95
C ARG A 181 3.71 -2.55 12.35
N ASN A 182 2.39 -2.39 12.48
CA ASN A 182 1.48 -3.47 12.87
C ASN A 182 1.53 -4.62 11.85
N CYS A 183 1.49 -4.32 10.54
CA CYS A 183 1.58 -5.35 9.50
C CYS A 183 2.89 -6.15 9.60
N ILE A 184 4.03 -5.46 9.74
CA ILE A 184 5.35 -6.09 9.83
C ILE A 184 5.46 -6.94 11.09
N GLN A 185 5.11 -6.40 12.26
CA GLN A 185 5.19 -7.13 13.53
C GLN A 185 4.27 -8.35 13.56
N LEU A 186 3.08 -8.24 12.94
CA LEU A 186 2.09 -9.31 12.93
C LEU A 186 2.58 -10.57 12.22
N THR A 187 3.44 -10.45 11.20
CA THR A 187 3.74 -11.58 10.30
C THR A 187 5.23 -11.83 10.04
N THR A 188 6.11 -11.04 10.65
CA THR A 188 7.56 -11.20 10.46
C THR A 188 8.34 -11.25 11.78
N GLN A 189 9.55 -11.78 11.70
CA GLN A 189 10.58 -11.74 12.74
C GLN A 189 11.80 -10.93 12.27
N GLU A 190 12.73 -10.63 13.17
CA GLU A 190 13.99 -9.96 12.83
C GLU A 190 14.75 -10.72 11.74
N GLY A 191 15.31 -9.98 10.78
CA GLY A 191 16.03 -10.54 9.64
C GLY A 191 15.15 -10.97 8.45
N ASP A 192 13.83 -11.08 8.62
CA ASP A 192 12.90 -11.35 7.52
C ASP A 192 12.88 -10.23 6.48
N LEU A 193 12.53 -10.53 5.24
CA LEU A 193 12.49 -9.59 4.13
C LEU A 193 11.09 -8.99 3.95
N VAL A 194 10.99 -7.67 4.10
CA VAL A 194 9.80 -6.87 3.81
C VAL A 194 9.97 -6.19 2.45
N LEU A 195 8.97 -6.29 1.59
CA LEU A 195 8.95 -5.67 0.27
C LEU A 195 7.81 -4.67 0.15
N ASP A 196 8.09 -3.53 -0.47
CA ASP A 196 7.07 -2.57 -0.92
C ASP A 196 7.25 -2.29 -2.42
N PRO A 197 6.41 -2.86 -3.28
CA PRO A 197 6.49 -2.62 -4.73
C PRO A 197 6.11 -1.20 -5.17
N PHE A 198 5.51 -0.39 -4.29
CA PHE A 198 5.14 1.01 -4.52
C PHE A 198 5.69 1.87 -3.38
N MET A 199 7.03 1.96 -3.28
CA MET A 199 7.75 2.49 -2.12
C MET A 199 7.32 3.91 -1.72
N GLY A 200 7.01 4.78 -2.68
CA GLY A 200 6.61 6.17 -2.43
C GLY A 200 7.60 6.88 -1.51
N SER A 201 7.12 7.42 -0.40
CA SER A 201 7.97 8.12 0.58
C SER A 201 8.77 7.23 1.53
N GLY A 202 8.75 5.90 1.35
CA GLY A 202 9.60 4.96 2.08
C GLY A 202 9.15 4.61 3.50
N THR A 203 7.87 4.74 3.83
CA THR A 203 7.37 4.40 5.18
C THR A 203 7.62 2.93 5.50
N THR A 204 7.38 2.03 4.53
CA THR A 204 7.61 0.59 4.70
C THR A 204 9.08 0.28 4.97
N ALA A 205 9.99 0.89 4.22
CA ALA A 205 11.43 0.72 4.42
C ALA A 205 11.90 1.23 5.79
N ALA A 206 11.41 2.40 6.21
CA ALA A 206 11.76 2.98 7.51
C ALA A 206 11.29 2.09 8.67
N MET A 207 10.05 1.61 8.63
CA MET A 207 9.52 0.73 9.68
C MET A 207 10.20 -0.64 9.68
N ALA A 208 10.50 -1.21 8.52
CA ALA A 208 11.25 -2.46 8.45
C ALA A 208 12.66 -2.31 9.06
N LYS A 209 13.37 -1.23 8.73
CA LYS A 209 14.68 -0.91 9.32
C LYS A 209 14.60 -0.76 10.83
N GLU A 210 13.66 0.01 11.33
CA GLU A 210 13.45 0.24 12.78
C GLU A 210 13.17 -1.06 13.54
N LEU A 211 12.48 -1.99 12.89
CA LEU A 211 12.13 -3.30 13.46
C LEU A 211 13.20 -4.38 13.19
N ASN A 212 14.40 -4.05 12.72
CA ASN A 212 15.47 -4.99 12.36
C ASN A 212 15.07 -6.01 11.27
N ARG A 213 14.18 -5.63 10.36
CA ARG A 213 13.85 -6.43 9.18
C ARG A 213 14.68 -5.96 7.98
N LYS A 214 15.03 -6.87 7.10
CA LYS A 214 15.53 -6.50 5.77
C LYS A 214 14.41 -5.87 4.98
N TRP A 215 14.74 -4.94 4.10
CA TRP A 215 13.74 -4.30 3.26
C TRP A 215 14.21 -4.19 1.81
N MET A 216 13.25 -4.19 0.91
CA MET A 216 13.41 -3.93 -0.51
C MET A 216 12.19 -3.15 -1.01
N GLY A 217 12.35 -2.35 -2.05
CA GLY A 217 11.21 -1.71 -2.68
C GLY A 217 11.52 -1.17 -4.05
N PHE A 218 10.46 -0.97 -4.82
CA PHE A 218 10.52 -0.39 -6.15
C PHE A 218 9.89 1.00 -6.13
N GLU A 219 10.51 1.95 -6.83
CA GLU A 219 10.00 3.29 -7.05
C GLU A 219 10.44 3.76 -8.43
N ILE A 220 9.51 4.29 -9.20
CA ILE A 220 9.77 4.74 -10.56
C ILE A 220 10.08 6.24 -10.61
N ASP A 221 9.59 7.02 -9.65
CA ASP A 221 9.75 8.46 -9.58
C ASP A 221 11.04 8.86 -8.87
N ASP A 222 11.86 9.69 -9.53
CA ASP A 222 13.15 10.16 -9.03
C ASP A 222 13.03 11.02 -7.76
N ASN A 223 11.94 11.78 -7.61
CA ASN A 223 11.75 12.65 -6.45
C ASN A 223 11.43 11.81 -5.22
N TYR A 224 10.60 10.78 -5.38
CA TYR A 224 10.32 9.85 -4.29
C TYR A 224 11.55 9.03 -3.91
N SER A 225 12.36 8.61 -4.87
CA SER A 225 13.61 7.90 -4.59
C SER A 225 14.54 8.72 -3.68
N LYS A 226 14.70 10.02 -3.95
CA LYS A 226 15.47 10.93 -3.09
C LYS A 226 14.88 11.08 -1.68
N ILE A 227 13.56 11.19 -1.58
CA ILE A 227 12.86 11.27 -0.27
C ILE A 227 13.11 10.01 0.55
N VAL A 228 13.08 8.84 -0.06
CA VAL A 228 13.39 7.56 0.61
C VAL A 228 14.83 7.56 1.14
N GLU A 229 15.80 7.96 0.32
CA GLU A 229 17.20 8.01 0.71
C GLU A 229 17.43 8.98 1.88
N GLU A 230 16.87 10.19 1.83
CA GLU A 230 16.93 11.16 2.90
C GLU A 230 16.28 10.65 4.20
N ARG A 231 15.12 10.00 4.10
CA ARG A 231 14.41 9.44 5.24
C ARG A 231 15.21 8.33 5.93
N LEU A 232 15.84 7.48 5.14
CA LEU A 232 16.59 6.34 5.66
C LEU A 232 17.98 6.73 6.20
N SER A 233 18.60 7.80 5.68
CA SER A 233 19.85 8.34 6.20
C SER A 233 19.67 9.06 7.55
N ASN A 234 18.52 9.69 7.75
CA ASN A 234 18.16 10.39 8.98
C ASN A 234 17.54 9.49 10.06
N ALA A 235 17.24 8.24 9.76
CA ALA A 235 16.77 7.29 10.75
C ALA A 235 17.96 6.83 11.62
N PRO A 236 17.92 7.01 12.96
CA PRO A 236 19.02 6.58 13.81
C PRO A 236 19.26 5.08 13.65
N TYR A 237 20.53 4.71 13.49
CA TYR A 237 20.97 3.35 13.72
C TYR A 237 20.83 3.11 15.24
N ILE A 238 19.90 2.28 15.64
CA ILE A 238 19.83 1.77 17.00
C ILE A 238 20.73 0.54 17.09
#